data_4a18523392dc3f33b8463b94d024cd70
#
_entry.id   4a18523392dc3f33b8463b94d024cd70
#
_cell.length_a   1.000
_cell.length_b   1.000
_cell.length_c   1.000
_cell.angle_alpha   90.00
_cell.angle_beta   90.00
_cell.angle_gamma   90.00
#
_symmetry.space_group_name_H-M   'P 1'
#
loop_
_entity.id
_entity.type
_entity.pdbx_description
1 polymer ?
#
loop_
_entity_poly.entity_id
_entity_poly.type
_entity_poly.pdbx_seq_one_letter_code
_entity_poly.pdbx_strand_id
1 'polypeptide(L)'
;MAQQIEAPRRVPLSRGRVLRAGVALADSTGIESLSMRKLAEELGVVPMALYKHVGNKEELLDGMIDVVVGEIDPPVRGTDWKSAIRQRILSARRALLRHPWASHVIESRTNPTPDLLEYLDSMIGIFRAGGFSIDLTHHVMHAIGSRLLGFTQELFDDSQSVDPEMQAIVVRELAKKYPYVAEIAGAASHEGESVVGQGCDDQFEFEFALDLLLDGFERLRHQELTHRPGSQRTQQASR
;
A
#
# COMPACT_ATOMS: atom_id res chain seq x y z
N MET A 1 -27.02 6.35 52.43
CA MET A 1 -26.35 5.31 51.64
C MET A 1 -25.54 6.00 50.57
N ALA A 2 -24.23 6.08 50.71
CA ALA A 2 -23.36 6.67 49.71
C ALA A 2 -23.05 5.60 48.64
N GLN A 3 -23.44 5.85 47.41
CA GLN A 3 -23.03 5.04 46.25
C GLN A 3 -21.52 5.22 46.05
N GLN A 4 -20.75 4.17 46.30
CA GLN A 4 -19.34 4.09 45.87
C GLN A 4 -19.34 4.07 44.32
N ILE A 5 -18.90 5.15 43.71
CA ILE A 5 -18.57 5.20 42.27
C ILE A 5 -17.28 4.40 42.13
N GLU A 6 -17.40 3.16 41.62
CA GLU A 6 -16.27 2.29 41.31
C GLU A 6 -15.43 2.99 40.21
N ALA A 7 -14.20 3.38 40.53
CA ALA A 7 -13.31 3.99 39.58
C ALA A 7 -13.05 3.02 38.41
N PRO A 8 -13.07 3.48 37.14
CA PRO A 8 -12.90 2.61 36.00
C PRO A 8 -11.56 1.85 36.09
N ARG A 9 -11.64 0.53 36.05
CA ARG A 9 -10.50 -0.39 36.16
C ARG A 9 -9.51 -0.06 35.04
N ARG A 10 -8.36 0.53 35.36
CA ARG A 10 -7.31 0.88 34.39
C ARG A 10 -6.86 -0.38 33.67
N VAL A 11 -7.07 -0.44 32.35
CA VAL A 11 -6.57 -1.54 31.52
C VAL A 11 -5.03 -1.53 31.58
N PRO A 12 -4.37 -2.65 31.90
CA PRO A 12 -2.91 -2.72 32.00
C PRO A 12 -2.24 -2.31 30.70
N LEU A 13 -1.09 -1.64 30.80
CA LEU A 13 -0.26 -1.32 29.65
C LEU A 13 0.34 -2.62 29.10
N SER A 14 0.31 -2.79 27.77
CA SER A 14 0.92 -3.91 27.06
C SER A 14 1.59 -3.41 25.79
N ARG A 15 2.53 -4.18 25.21
CA ARG A 15 3.19 -3.82 23.94
C ARG A 15 2.15 -3.53 22.86
N GLY A 16 1.19 -4.41 22.62
CA GLY A 16 0.15 -4.20 21.62
C GLY A 16 -0.72 -2.97 21.86
N ARG A 17 -0.97 -2.58 23.14
CA ARG A 17 -1.68 -1.33 23.45
C ARG A 17 -0.83 -0.10 23.13
N VAL A 18 0.46 -0.15 23.44
CA VAL A 18 1.43 0.93 23.09
C VAL A 18 1.50 1.12 21.58
N LEU A 19 1.66 0.02 20.83
CA LEU A 19 1.76 0.07 19.37
C LEU A 19 0.49 0.62 18.71
N ARG A 20 -0.69 0.10 19.09
CA ARG A 20 -1.96 0.60 18.53
C ARG A 20 -2.22 2.06 18.89
N ALA A 21 -1.84 2.51 20.06
CA ALA A 21 -1.94 3.93 20.43
C ALA A 21 -0.96 4.78 19.59
N GLY A 22 0.23 4.25 19.29
CA GLY A 22 1.20 4.89 18.40
C GLY A 22 0.64 5.05 16.98
N VAL A 23 0.02 3.99 16.44
CA VAL A 23 -0.66 4.02 15.13
C VAL A 23 -1.77 5.07 15.13
N ALA A 24 -2.70 5.02 16.08
CA ALA A 24 -3.81 5.98 16.17
C ALA A 24 -3.33 7.43 16.31
N LEU A 25 -2.25 7.67 17.07
CA LEU A 25 -1.65 8.99 17.22
C LEU A 25 -1.02 9.48 15.90
N ALA A 26 -0.30 8.60 15.19
CA ALA A 26 0.28 8.92 13.88
C ALA A 26 -0.81 9.20 12.83
N ASP A 27 -1.90 8.44 12.81
CA ASP A 27 -3.04 8.67 11.92
C ASP A 27 -3.72 10.02 12.15
N SER A 28 -3.81 10.45 13.42
CA SER A 28 -4.51 11.68 13.76
C SER A 28 -3.65 12.94 13.66
N THR A 29 -2.35 12.85 13.88
CA THR A 29 -1.46 14.03 14.01
C THR A 29 -0.23 14.02 13.12
N GLY A 30 -0.08 12.99 12.29
CA GLY A 30 1.12 12.77 11.46
C GLY A 30 2.26 12.10 12.22
N ILE A 31 3.10 11.36 11.48
CA ILE A 31 4.23 10.61 12.05
C ILE A 31 5.33 11.52 12.61
N GLU A 32 5.51 12.70 12.04
CA GLU A 32 6.51 13.69 12.46
C GLU A 32 6.24 14.19 13.89
N SER A 33 4.96 14.23 14.26
CA SER A 33 4.55 14.69 15.60
C SER A 33 4.66 13.60 16.66
N LEU A 34 4.88 12.33 16.28
CA LEU A 34 4.98 11.19 17.18
C LEU A 34 6.25 11.27 18.02
N SER A 35 6.07 11.28 19.35
CA SER A 35 7.16 11.20 20.32
C SER A 35 6.77 10.31 21.50
N MET A 36 7.77 9.72 22.17
CA MET A 36 7.55 8.92 23.38
C MET A 36 6.78 9.70 24.46
N ARG A 37 6.99 11.01 24.55
CA ARG A 37 6.29 11.87 25.50
C ARG A 37 4.82 12.01 25.14
N LYS A 38 4.49 12.37 23.88
CA LYS A 38 3.09 12.48 23.42
C LYS A 38 2.34 11.16 23.55
N LEU A 39 2.99 10.05 23.19
CA LEU A 39 2.39 8.72 23.33
C LEU A 39 2.11 8.36 24.79
N ALA A 40 3.00 8.76 25.73
CA ALA A 40 2.78 8.56 27.15
C ALA A 40 1.61 9.43 27.67
N GLU A 41 1.51 10.67 27.23
CA GLU A 41 0.40 11.57 27.54
C GLU A 41 -0.94 10.99 27.05
N GLU A 42 -1.00 10.50 25.81
CA GLU A 42 -2.19 9.85 25.22
C GLU A 42 -2.63 8.60 26.03
N LEU A 43 -1.67 7.81 26.49
CA LEU A 43 -1.93 6.60 27.26
C LEU A 43 -2.18 6.85 28.76
N GLY A 44 -2.01 8.10 29.23
CA GLY A 44 -2.15 8.47 30.64
C GLY A 44 -1.10 7.84 31.55
N VAL A 45 0.14 7.67 31.04
CA VAL A 45 1.27 7.05 31.77
C VAL A 45 2.50 7.96 31.75
N VAL A 46 3.48 7.66 32.59
CA VAL A 46 4.79 8.32 32.51
C VAL A 46 5.62 7.71 31.36
N PRO A 47 6.47 8.50 30.64
CA PRO A 47 7.25 8.00 29.52
C PRO A 47 8.09 6.76 29.83
N MET A 48 8.65 6.66 31.04
CA MET A 48 9.42 5.48 31.48
C MET A 48 8.60 4.16 31.49
N ALA A 49 7.27 4.24 31.56
CA ALA A 49 6.44 3.04 31.47
C ALA A 49 6.42 2.44 30.05
N LEU A 50 6.57 3.27 29.02
CA LEU A 50 6.62 2.81 27.62
C LEU A 50 7.88 1.99 27.34
N TYR A 51 9.02 2.39 27.92
CA TYR A 51 10.31 1.72 27.70
C TYR A 51 10.37 0.28 28.24
N LYS A 52 9.38 -0.15 29.03
CA LYS A 52 9.18 -1.56 29.39
C LYS A 52 8.58 -2.40 28.27
N HIS A 53 8.02 -1.75 27.23
CA HIS A 53 7.31 -2.40 26.13
C HIS A 53 7.96 -2.17 24.78
N VAL A 54 8.65 -1.04 24.58
CA VAL A 54 9.42 -0.68 23.39
C VAL A 54 10.70 0.03 23.86
N GLY A 55 11.85 -0.47 23.43
CA GLY A 55 13.16 0.02 23.92
C GLY A 55 13.51 1.42 23.48
N ASN A 56 13.02 1.86 22.33
CA ASN A 56 13.26 3.17 21.74
C ASN A 56 12.20 3.53 20.70
N LYS A 57 12.32 4.72 20.06
CA LYS A 57 11.39 5.18 19.02
C LYS A 57 11.45 4.30 17.76
N GLU A 58 12.62 3.78 17.42
CA GLU A 58 12.80 2.91 16.24
C GLU A 58 12.05 1.60 16.42
N GLU A 59 12.17 0.95 17.58
CA GLU A 59 11.41 -0.26 17.90
C GLU A 59 9.89 0.01 17.98
N LEU A 60 9.48 1.20 18.43
CA LEU A 60 8.08 1.61 18.38
C LEU A 60 7.60 1.67 16.92
N LEU A 61 8.36 2.33 16.03
CA LEU A 61 8.00 2.47 14.62
C LEU A 61 7.97 1.11 13.91
N ASP A 62 8.94 0.24 14.18
CA ASP A 62 8.95 -1.13 13.63
C ASP A 62 7.70 -1.91 14.06
N GLY A 63 7.36 -1.86 15.35
CA GLY A 63 6.15 -2.51 15.84
C GLY A 63 4.85 -1.88 15.31
N MET A 64 4.84 -0.58 15.02
CA MET A 64 3.70 0.06 14.36
C MET A 64 3.55 -0.41 12.91
N ILE A 65 4.65 -0.61 12.18
CA ILE A 65 4.63 -1.24 10.84
C ILE A 65 4.03 -2.64 10.93
N ASP A 66 4.45 -3.47 11.90
CA ASP A 66 3.90 -4.82 12.08
C ASP A 66 2.38 -4.77 12.34
N VAL A 67 1.88 -3.79 13.11
CA VAL A 67 0.43 -3.60 13.30
C VAL A 67 -0.27 -3.31 11.97
N VAL A 68 0.27 -2.41 11.14
CA VAL A 68 -0.31 -2.05 9.83
C VAL A 68 -0.25 -3.23 8.85
N VAL A 69 0.88 -3.92 8.78
CA VAL A 69 1.05 -5.12 7.94
C VAL A 69 0.10 -6.24 8.37
N GLY A 70 -0.14 -6.39 9.68
CA GLY A 70 -1.11 -7.33 10.24
C GLY A 70 -2.58 -7.07 9.85
N GLU A 71 -2.89 -5.88 9.30
CA GLU A 71 -4.22 -5.57 8.74
C GLU A 71 -4.41 -6.05 7.29
N ILE A 72 -3.35 -6.51 6.64
CA ILE A 72 -3.42 -7.03 5.27
C ILE A 72 -4.00 -8.42 5.28
N ASP A 73 -5.09 -8.63 4.52
CA ASP A 73 -5.75 -9.91 4.44
C ASP A 73 -4.76 -11.04 4.07
N PRO A 74 -4.87 -12.23 4.65
CA PRO A 74 -4.03 -13.36 4.30
C PRO A 74 -4.28 -13.83 2.87
N PRO A 75 -3.34 -14.60 2.25
CA PRO A 75 -3.54 -15.14 0.90
C PRO A 75 -4.76 -16.05 0.83
N VAL A 76 -5.59 -15.86 -0.20
CA VAL A 76 -6.74 -16.73 -0.45
C VAL A 76 -6.26 -18.05 -1.06
N ARG A 77 -6.61 -19.16 -0.43
CA ARG A 77 -6.23 -20.50 -0.90
C ARG A 77 -7.10 -20.92 -2.09
N GLY A 78 -6.50 -21.66 -3.03
CA GLY A 78 -7.24 -22.25 -4.16
C GLY A 78 -7.55 -21.29 -5.30
N THR A 79 -7.03 -20.07 -5.28
CA THR A 79 -7.09 -19.13 -6.39
C THR A 79 -5.82 -19.23 -7.24
N ASP A 80 -5.91 -18.79 -8.50
CA ASP A 80 -4.73 -18.62 -9.35
C ASP A 80 -3.82 -17.50 -8.82
N TRP A 81 -2.55 -17.52 -9.24
CA TRP A 81 -1.54 -16.58 -8.77
C TRP A 81 -1.92 -15.11 -9.00
N LYS A 82 -2.54 -14.80 -10.16
CA LYS A 82 -2.88 -13.44 -10.56
C LYS A 82 -3.97 -12.86 -9.66
N SER A 83 -5.05 -13.62 -9.45
CA SER A 83 -6.12 -13.27 -8.52
C SER A 83 -5.63 -13.16 -7.08
N ALA A 84 -4.74 -14.07 -6.63
CA ALA A 84 -4.17 -14.03 -5.29
C ALA A 84 -3.31 -12.78 -5.07
N ILE A 85 -2.42 -12.44 -6.02
CA ILE A 85 -1.59 -11.24 -5.95
C ILE A 85 -2.46 -9.98 -5.98
N ARG A 86 -3.43 -9.90 -6.92
CA ARG A 86 -4.34 -8.75 -7.01
C ARG A 86 -5.04 -8.48 -5.69
N GLN A 87 -5.62 -9.50 -5.07
CA GLN A 87 -6.31 -9.37 -3.78
C GLN A 87 -5.37 -8.89 -2.66
N ARG A 88 -4.16 -9.47 -2.59
CA ARG A 88 -3.15 -9.07 -1.59
C ARG A 88 -2.71 -7.62 -1.75
N ILE A 89 -2.46 -7.18 -2.98
CA ILE A 89 -2.05 -5.80 -3.26
C ILE A 89 -3.18 -4.81 -2.94
N LEU A 90 -4.42 -5.12 -3.31
CA LEU A 90 -5.56 -4.27 -2.98
C LEU A 90 -5.80 -4.20 -1.46
N SER A 91 -5.59 -5.31 -0.74
CA SER A 91 -5.66 -5.30 0.73
C SER A 91 -4.54 -4.47 1.35
N ALA A 92 -3.30 -4.60 0.85
CA ALA A 92 -2.18 -3.77 1.30
C ALA A 92 -2.42 -2.28 1.02
N ARG A 93 -2.95 -1.93 -0.17
CA ARG A 93 -3.33 -0.56 -0.48
C ARG A 93 -4.35 -0.01 0.53
N ARG A 94 -5.41 -0.78 0.84
CA ARG A 94 -6.41 -0.36 1.84
C ARG A 94 -5.78 -0.08 3.20
N ALA A 95 -4.82 -0.90 3.65
CA ALA A 95 -4.08 -0.67 4.89
C ALA A 95 -3.26 0.62 4.80
N LEU A 96 -2.49 0.84 3.73
CA LEU A 96 -1.68 2.03 3.54
C LEU A 96 -2.50 3.32 3.40
N LEU A 97 -3.69 3.26 2.78
CA LEU A 97 -4.60 4.41 2.71
C LEU A 97 -5.18 4.78 4.09
N ARG A 98 -5.40 3.81 4.98
CA ARG A 98 -5.79 4.09 6.38
C ARG A 98 -4.64 4.69 7.19
N HIS A 99 -3.40 4.36 6.83
CA HIS A 99 -2.16 4.74 7.53
C HIS A 99 -1.16 5.40 6.56
N PRO A 100 -1.43 6.62 6.05
CA PRO A 100 -0.64 7.23 4.97
C PRO A 100 0.85 7.41 5.32
N TRP A 101 1.17 7.51 6.61
CA TRP A 101 2.54 7.63 7.11
C TRP A 101 3.35 6.33 6.96
N ALA A 102 2.67 5.16 6.82
CA ALA A 102 3.33 3.87 6.89
C ALA A 102 4.26 3.61 5.69
N SER A 103 3.89 4.02 4.47
CA SER A 103 4.73 3.89 3.28
C SER A 103 6.10 4.54 3.50
N HIS A 104 6.11 5.79 3.96
CA HIS A 104 7.35 6.53 4.23
C HIS A 104 8.20 5.88 5.32
N VAL A 105 7.56 5.39 6.39
CA VAL A 105 8.29 4.69 7.46
C VAL A 105 8.88 3.38 6.93
N ILE A 106 8.14 2.57 6.15
CA ILE A 106 8.64 1.34 5.53
C ILE A 106 9.87 1.63 4.65
N GLU A 107 9.79 2.64 3.77
CA GLU A 107 10.89 3.02 2.87
C GLU A 107 12.14 3.52 3.62
N SER A 108 11.96 4.16 4.79
CA SER A 108 13.06 4.67 5.60
C SER A 108 13.83 3.58 6.36
N ARG A 109 13.33 2.33 6.39
CA ARG A 109 13.95 1.23 7.13
C ARG A 109 15.08 0.57 6.36
N THR A 110 16.20 0.37 7.03
CA THR A 110 17.34 -0.40 6.48
C THR A 110 17.02 -1.89 6.42
N ASN A 111 16.26 -2.39 7.41
CA ASN A 111 15.86 -3.79 7.49
C ASN A 111 14.34 -3.89 7.61
N PRO A 112 13.68 -4.77 6.85
CA PRO A 112 12.26 -5.05 7.00
C PRO A 112 11.97 -5.70 8.37
N THR A 113 10.78 -5.41 8.90
CA THR A 113 10.29 -6.03 10.15
C THR A 113 9.90 -7.49 9.91
N PRO A 114 9.77 -8.31 10.99
CA PRO A 114 9.38 -9.72 10.84
C PRO A 114 8.05 -9.92 10.08
N ASP A 115 7.02 -9.15 10.40
CA ASP A 115 5.70 -9.29 9.75
C ASP A 115 5.77 -8.82 8.28
N LEU A 116 6.56 -7.79 7.99
CA LEU A 116 6.81 -7.37 6.61
C LEU A 116 7.59 -8.43 5.82
N LEU A 117 8.57 -9.10 6.44
CA LEU A 117 9.27 -10.24 5.81
C LEU A 117 8.32 -11.39 5.52
N GLU A 118 7.42 -11.74 6.43
CA GLU A 118 6.41 -12.78 6.24
C GLU A 118 5.46 -12.41 5.09
N TYR A 119 5.03 -11.14 5.03
CA TYR A 119 4.23 -10.65 3.90
C TYR A 119 4.97 -10.81 2.57
N LEU A 120 6.23 -10.38 2.49
CA LEU A 120 7.04 -10.47 1.27
C LEU A 120 7.30 -11.92 0.87
N ASP A 121 7.63 -12.81 1.81
CA ASP A 121 7.84 -14.24 1.57
C ASP A 121 6.57 -14.89 1.01
N SER A 122 5.43 -14.56 1.60
CA SER A 122 4.12 -15.01 1.11
C SER A 122 3.85 -14.58 -0.35
N MET A 123 4.16 -13.32 -0.69
CA MET A 123 4.02 -12.80 -2.06
C MET A 123 4.94 -13.52 -3.04
N ILE A 124 6.21 -13.70 -2.67
CA ILE A 124 7.20 -14.47 -3.44
C ILE A 124 6.69 -15.90 -3.64
N GLY A 125 6.17 -16.53 -2.59
CA GLY A 125 5.60 -17.88 -2.63
C GLY A 125 4.48 -18.02 -3.65
N ILE A 126 3.57 -17.05 -3.74
CA ILE A 126 2.48 -17.03 -4.73
C ILE A 126 3.04 -16.99 -6.16
N PHE A 127 4.00 -16.10 -6.46
CA PHE A 127 4.62 -16.05 -7.78
C PHE A 127 5.35 -17.34 -8.13
N ARG A 128 6.13 -17.90 -7.18
CA ARG A 128 6.86 -19.15 -7.38
C ARG A 128 5.92 -20.33 -7.64
N ALA A 129 4.84 -20.43 -6.88
CA ALA A 129 3.79 -21.42 -7.10
C ALA A 129 3.07 -21.22 -8.46
N GLY A 130 2.96 -19.97 -8.91
CA GLY A 130 2.45 -19.60 -10.23
C GLY A 130 3.40 -19.93 -11.39
N GLY A 131 4.61 -20.47 -11.14
CA GLY A 131 5.56 -20.91 -12.16
C GLY A 131 6.54 -19.85 -12.64
N PHE A 132 6.66 -18.71 -11.93
CA PHE A 132 7.67 -17.70 -12.21
C PHE A 132 9.08 -18.19 -11.82
N SER A 133 10.10 -17.86 -12.59
CA SER A 133 11.50 -18.08 -12.19
C SER A 133 11.87 -17.24 -10.98
N ILE A 134 13.01 -17.51 -10.34
CA ILE A 134 13.55 -16.66 -9.26
C ILE A 134 13.85 -15.26 -9.79
N ASP A 135 14.48 -15.19 -10.96
CA ASP A 135 14.87 -13.95 -11.61
C ASP A 135 13.65 -13.09 -11.96
N LEU A 136 12.66 -13.66 -12.64
CA LEU A 136 11.42 -12.94 -12.93
C LEU A 136 10.67 -12.53 -11.65
N THR A 137 10.64 -13.40 -10.63
CA THR A 137 10.01 -13.07 -9.34
C THR A 137 10.67 -11.84 -8.70
N HIS A 138 12.01 -11.74 -8.75
CA HIS A 138 12.72 -10.56 -8.26
C HIS A 138 12.24 -9.27 -8.95
N HIS A 139 12.17 -9.27 -10.29
CA HIS A 139 11.75 -8.09 -11.06
C HIS A 139 10.29 -7.71 -10.82
N VAL A 140 9.37 -8.69 -10.77
CA VAL A 140 7.94 -8.39 -10.54
C VAL A 140 7.68 -7.89 -9.12
N MET A 141 8.44 -8.35 -8.12
CA MET A 141 8.35 -7.84 -6.76
C MET A 141 8.77 -6.35 -6.69
N HIS A 142 9.82 -5.94 -7.38
CA HIS A 142 10.20 -4.53 -7.48
C HIS A 142 9.14 -3.68 -8.18
N ALA A 143 8.58 -4.15 -9.29
CA ALA A 143 7.56 -3.42 -10.03
C ALA A 143 6.28 -3.21 -9.18
N ILE A 144 5.83 -4.25 -8.47
CA ILE A 144 4.67 -4.16 -7.57
C ILE A 144 4.98 -3.27 -6.36
N GLY A 145 6.16 -3.42 -5.75
CA GLY A 145 6.58 -2.60 -4.60
C GLY A 145 6.58 -1.11 -4.97
N SER A 146 7.15 -0.76 -6.12
CA SER A 146 7.15 0.61 -6.62
C SER A 146 5.74 1.14 -6.88
N ARG A 147 4.81 0.30 -7.37
CA ARG A 147 3.42 0.72 -7.58
C ARG A 147 2.65 0.89 -6.26
N LEU A 148 2.89 0.02 -5.28
CA LEU A 148 2.19 0.03 -3.99
C LEU A 148 2.66 1.16 -3.07
N LEU A 149 3.97 1.39 -2.98
CA LEU A 149 4.59 2.38 -2.10
C LEU A 149 4.87 3.71 -2.80
N GLY A 150 4.94 3.70 -4.13
CA GLY A 150 5.30 4.85 -4.92
C GLY A 150 4.27 5.97 -4.86
N PHE A 151 4.74 7.15 -5.16
CA PHE A 151 3.99 8.38 -5.14
C PHE A 151 2.96 8.40 -6.28
N THR A 152 1.69 8.63 -5.94
CA THR A 152 0.61 8.92 -6.88
C THR A 152 0.26 10.40 -6.76
N GLN A 153 0.98 11.26 -7.48
CA GLN A 153 0.55 12.65 -7.62
C GLN A 153 -0.43 12.72 -8.79
N GLU A 154 -1.65 13.10 -8.52
CA GLU A 154 -2.57 13.48 -9.58
C GLU A 154 -2.14 14.82 -10.16
N LEU A 155 -2.08 14.90 -11.50
CA LEU A 155 -1.80 16.15 -12.19
C LEU A 155 -2.94 17.16 -12.02
N PHE A 156 -4.15 16.67 -11.73
CA PHE A 156 -5.36 17.46 -11.56
C PHE A 156 -6.12 16.92 -10.36
N ASP A 157 -5.97 17.58 -9.21
CA ASP A 157 -6.71 17.27 -8.00
C ASP A 157 -8.03 18.08 -8.01
N ASP A 158 -9.14 17.42 -8.33
CA ASP A 158 -10.48 18.00 -8.31
C ASP A 158 -11.04 18.17 -6.88
N SER A 159 -10.30 17.78 -5.84
CA SER A 159 -10.76 17.87 -4.43
C SER A 159 -10.82 19.31 -3.91
N GLN A 160 -10.19 20.27 -4.59
CA GLN A 160 -10.34 21.68 -4.29
C GLN A 160 -11.46 22.26 -5.13
N SER A 161 -12.57 22.60 -4.49
CA SER A 161 -13.70 23.30 -5.10
C SER A 161 -13.27 24.69 -5.60
N VAL A 162 -12.73 24.72 -6.82
CA VAL A 162 -12.46 25.98 -7.54
C VAL A 162 -13.75 26.38 -8.25
N ASP A 163 -14.06 27.69 -8.20
CA ASP A 163 -15.18 28.26 -8.95
C ASP A 163 -15.14 27.79 -10.42
N PRO A 164 -16.22 27.20 -10.97
CA PRO A 164 -16.26 26.69 -12.34
C PRO A 164 -15.85 27.72 -13.41
N GLU A 165 -16.13 29.02 -13.21
CA GLU A 165 -15.70 30.09 -14.11
C GLU A 165 -14.18 30.28 -14.07
N MET A 166 -13.58 30.21 -12.87
CA MET A 166 -12.13 30.33 -12.71
C MET A 166 -11.42 29.11 -13.30
N GLN A 167 -11.97 27.92 -13.11
CA GLN A 167 -11.43 26.69 -13.70
C GLN A 167 -11.45 26.74 -15.24
N ALA A 168 -12.53 27.23 -15.85
CA ALA A 168 -12.62 27.43 -17.30
C ALA A 168 -11.59 28.44 -17.85
N ILE A 169 -11.29 29.49 -17.10
CA ILE A 169 -10.26 30.47 -17.45
C ILE A 169 -8.87 29.82 -17.40
N VAL A 170 -8.57 29.11 -16.34
CA VAL A 170 -7.27 28.41 -16.15
C VAL A 170 -7.06 27.39 -17.27
N VAL A 171 -8.04 26.56 -17.58
CA VAL A 171 -7.98 25.57 -18.66
C VAL A 171 -7.76 26.25 -20.02
N ARG A 172 -8.42 27.37 -20.27
CA ARG A 172 -8.23 28.14 -21.53
C ARG A 172 -6.83 28.72 -21.66
N GLU A 173 -6.25 29.24 -20.60
CA GLU A 173 -4.87 29.76 -20.61
C GLU A 173 -3.85 28.61 -20.71
N LEU A 174 -4.08 27.48 -20.05
CA LEU A 174 -3.27 26.27 -20.21
C LEU A 174 -3.29 25.76 -21.64
N ALA A 175 -4.45 25.75 -22.29
CA ALA A 175 -4.60 25.26 -23.66
C ALA A 175 -3.75 26.03 -24.69
N LYS A 176 -3.48 27.33 -24.45
CA LYS A 176 -2.63 28.12 -25.32
C LYS A 176 -1.16 27.67 -25.31
N LYS A 177 -0.68 27.22 -24.17
CA LYS A 177 0.73 26.85 -23.96
C LYS A 177 0.96 25.34 -23.91
N TYR A 178 -0.03 24.61 -23.38
CA TYR A 178 0.02 23.17 -23.13
C TYR A 178 -1.25 22.49 -23.62
N PRO A 179 -1.46 22.39 -24.96
CA PRO A 179 -2.73 21.93 -25.53
C PRO A 179 -3.09 20.50 -25.09
N TYR A 180 -2.13 19.58 -25.04
CA TYR A 180 -2.38 18.19 -24.63
C TYR A 180 -2.69 18.05 -23.14
N VAL A 181 -2.09 18.89 -22.30
CA VAL A 181 -2.42 18.92 -20.86
C VAL A 181 -3.86 19.40 -20.66
N ALA A 182 -4.25 20.47 -21.39
CA ALA A 182 -5.61 20.99 -21.32
C ALA A 182 -6.65 20.00 -21.89
N GLU A 183 -6.31 19.22 -22.91
CA GLU A 183 -7.16 18.17 -23.48
C GLU A 183 -7.46 17.08 -22.42
N ILE A 184 -6.43 16.59 -21.73
CA ILE A 184 -6.58 15.60 -20.65
C ILE A 184 -7.37 16.18 -19.47
N ALA A 185 -7.05 17.42 -19.04
CA ALA A 185 -7.78 18.09 -17.96
C ALA A 185 -9.26 18.26 -18.30
N GLY A 186 -9.59 18.60 -19.56
CA GLY A 186 -10.96 18.69 -20.04
C GLY A 186 -11.68 17.33 -20.09
N ALA A 187 -10.97 16.27 -20.44
CA ALA A 187 -11.53 14.91 -20.47
C ALA A 187 -11.77 14.36 -19.08
N ALA A 188 -10.93 14.68 -18.10
CA ALA A 188 -11.08 14.24 -16.71
C ALA A 188 -12.32 14.86 -16.02
N SER A 189 -12.78 16.04 -16.47
CA SER A 189 -13.93 16.75 -15.91
C SER A 189 -15.28 16.35 -16.51
N HIS A 190 -15.33 15.42 -17.48
CA HIS A 190 -16.59 15.02 -18.11
C HIS A 190 -17.21 13.79 -17.43
N GLU A 191 -18.48 13.92 -17.00
CA GLU A 191 -19.36 12.83 -16.55
C GLU A 191 -19.76 11.88 -17.71
N GLY A 192 -18.91 11.68 -18.70
CA GLY A 192 -19.16 10.87 -19.88
C GLY A 192 -18.51 9.48 -19.81
N GLU A 193 -19.08 8.51 -20.52
CA GLU A 193 -18.52 7.17 -20.69
C GLU A 193 -17.11 7.26 -21.31
N SER A 194 -16.09 7.20 -20.44
CA SER A 194 -14.72 6.99 -20.88
C SER A 194 -14.47 5.51 -21.15
N VAL A 195 -13.66 5.18 -22.17
CA VAL A 195 -13.23 3.80 -22.46
C VAL A 195 -12.47 3.18 -21.28
N VAL A 196 -12.02 4.01 -20.31
CA VAL A 196 -11.22 3.63 -19.14
C VAL A 196 -11.90 3.95 -17.79
N GLY A 197 -13.17 4.41 -17.76
CA GLY A 197 -13.92 4.67 -16.51
C GLY A 197 -14.29 6.13 -16.29
N GLN A 198 -14.86 6.46 -15.12
CA GLN A 198 -15.32 7.80 -14.75
C GLN A 198 -14.21 8.56 -14.01
N GLY A 199 -13.78 9.71 -14.54
CA GLY A 199 -12.96 10.70 -13.85
C GLY A 199 -11.60 10.19 -13.32
N CYS A 200 -10.87 11.04 -12.61
CA CYS A 200 -9.66 10.64 -11.86
C CYS A 200 -10.08 9.98 -10.52
N ASP A 201 -10.60 8.76 -10.57
CA ASP A 201 -10.79 7.92 -9.39
C ASP A 201 -9.46 7.23 -9.07
N ASP A 202 -8.80 7.66 -7.98
CA ASP A 202 -7.52 7.12 -7.51
C ASP A 202 -7.56 5.58 -7.31
N GLN A 203 -8.72 5.03 -6.94
CA GLN A 203 -8.89 3.59 -6.83
C GLN A 203 -8.91 2.93 -8.21
N PHE A 204 -9.66 3.50 -9.16
CA PHE A 204 -9.73 3.00 -10.52
C PHE A 204 -8.36 3.06 -11.21
N GLU A 205 -7.65 4.19 -11.11
CA GLU A 205 -6.31 4.36 -11.71
C GLU A 205 -5.29 3.39 -11.11
N PHE A 206 -5.40 3.12 -9.81
CA PHE A 206 -4.56 2.13 -9.17
C PHE A 206 -4.84 0.73 -9.69
N GLU A 207 -6.11 0.32 -9.76
CA GLU A 207 -6.52 -1.00 -10.23
C GLU A 207 -6.18 -1.20 -11.71
N PHE A 208 -6.42 -0.20 -12.55
CA PHE A 208 -6.06 -0.20 -13.96
C PHE A 208 -4.55 -0.46 -14.16
N ALA A 209 -3.70 0.29 -13.47
CA ALA A 209 -2.26 0.10 -13.55
C ALA A 209 -1.80 -1.25 -12.97
N LEU A 210 -2.43 -1.72 -11.89
CA LEU A 210 -2.15 -3.03 -11.31
C LEU A 210 -2.49 -4.15 -12.30
N ASP A 211 -3.64 -4.09 -12.94
CA ASP A 211 -4.09 -5.09 -13.90
C ASP A 211 -3.18 -5.12 -15.15
N LEU A 212 -2.72 -3.96 -15.64
CA LEU A 212 -1.71 -3.89 -16.70
C LEU A 212 -0.38 -4.55 -16.31
N LEU A 213 0.09 -4.34 -15.08
CA LEU A 213 1.28 -4.99 -14.56
C LEU A 213 1.10 -6.51 -14.49
N LEU A 214 -0.01 -6.98 -13.95
CA LEU A 214 -0.31 -8.41 -13.82
C LEU A 214 -0.41 -9.10 -15.20
N ASP A 215 -1.01 -8.46 -16.19
CA ASP A 215 -1.05 -8.94 -17.57
C ASP A 215 0.35 -8.96 -18.20
N GLY A 216 1.16 -7.95 -17.93
CA GLY A 216 2.56 -7.91 -18.33
C GLY A 216 3.37 -9.05 -17.73
N PHE A 217 3.21 -9.34 -16.46
CA PHE A 217 3.89 -10.44 -15.77
C PHE A 217 3.48 -11.80 -16.33
N GLU A 218 2.20 -11.98 -16.64
CA GLU A 218 1.74 -13.21 -17.26
C GLU A 218 2.38 -13.47 -18.62
N ARG A 219 2.49 -12.43 -19.46
CA ARG A 219 3.20 -12.53 -20.77
C ARG A 219 4.67 -12.88 -20.57
N LEU A 220 5.38 -12.23 -19.63
CA LEU A 220 6.79 -12.54 -19.34
C LEU A 220 6.98 -13.97 -18.85
N ARG A 221 6.11 -14.44 -17.95
CA ARG A 221 6.11 -15.83 -17.49
C ARG A 221 5.97 -16.83 -18.64
N HIS A 222 5.04 -16.58 -19.56
CA HIS A 222 4.86 -17.44 -20.74
C HIS A 222 6.09 -17.44 -21.65
N GLN A 223 6.74 -16.30 -21.86
CA GLN A 223 7.97 -16.18 -22.62
C GLN A 223 9.11 -17.01 -21.99
N GLU A 224 9.30 -16.92 -20.68
CA GLU A 224 10.30 -17.76 -19.99
C GLU A 224 10.04 -19.26 -20.16
N LEU A 225 8.78 -19.69 -20.06
CA LEU A 225 8.42 -21.09 -20.24
C LEU A 225 8.68 -21.60 -21.66
N THR A 226 8.51 -20.75 -22.67
CA THR A 226 8.76 -21.10 -24.07
C THR A 226 10.25 -21.07 -24.44
N HIS A 227 11.08 -20.28 -23.74
CA HIS A 227 12.52 -20.18 -24.00
C HIS A 227 13.40 -21.10 -23.14
N ARG A 228 12.83 -21.89 -22.23
CA ARG A 228 13.61 -22.90 -21.48
C ARG A 228 14.11 -23.98 -22.43
N PRO A 229 15.44 -24.25 -22.55
CA PRO A 229 16.02 -25.21 -23.50
C PRO A 229 15.79 -26.69 -23.13
N GLY A 230 14.63 -27.02 -22.62
CA GLY A 230 14.25 -28.37 -22.18
C GLY A 230 13.01 -28.97 -22.86
N SER A 231 12.18 -28.17 -23.53
CA SER A 231 10.93 -28.64 -24.13
C SER A 231 11.08 -29.21 -25.56
N GLN A 232 12.28 -29.18 -26.15
CA GLN A 232 12.52 -29.72 -27.52
C GLN A 232 12.97 -31.17 -27.58
N ARG A 233 13.16 -31.88 -26.45
CA ARG A 233 13.64 -33.29 -26.47
C ARG A 233 12.57 -34.35 -26.63
N THR A 234 11.28 -34.03 -26.62
CA THR A 234 10.22 -35.04 -26.66
C THR A 234 9.63 -35.27 -28.08
N GLN A 235 10.03 -34.49 -29.10
CA GLN A 235 9.52 -34.66 -30.47
C GLN A 235 10.46 -35.39 -31.43
N GLN A 236 11.68 -35.77 -31.02
CA GLN A 236 12.63 -36.49 -31.89
C GLN A 236 12.78 -37.96 -31.57
N ALA A 237 12.00 -38.53 -30.64
CA ALA A 237 12.06 -39.95 -30.32
C ALA A 237 10.92 -40.78 -30.93
N SER A 238 10.21 -40.26 -31.95
CA SER A 238 9.15 -40.99 -32.69
C SER A 238 9.28 -40.70 -34.18
N ARG A 239 10.44 -41.04 -34.75
CA ARG A 239 10.60 -41.28 -36.18
C ARG A 239 11.55 -42.49 -36.41
#